data_396a8cc36c56bdad5775043158c5a229
#
_entry.id   396a8cc36c56bdad5775043158c5a229
#
_cell.length_a   1.000
_cell.length_b   1.000
_cell.length_c   1.000
_cell.angle_alpha   90.00
_cell.angle_beta   90.00
_cell.angle_gamma   90.00
#
_symmetry.space_group_name_H-M   'P 1'
#
loop_
_entity.id
_entity.type
_entity.pdbx_description
1 polymer ?
#
loop_
_entity_poly.entity_id
_entity_poly.type
_entity_poly.pdbx_seq_one_letter_code
_entity_poly.pdbx_strand_id
1 'polypeptide(L)'
;MKKLLVLIAAVAVAACNAVRPSQTTYCNPLDMDYAYMVYNSDRNLSYRSGADPAVVEFRVEYYMFVTRSHGYWHSTDLVDWTFIWPKSIWYPQGCNAPAAHNYKDSLLYMTGDPSGAMSILYTDDPKSGVWEAVPAILHDLQDPDLFIDDDGQAYMFWGSSNFYPVRGKKLNMRDRFLVESETFELFNTDSTAHGWERFGENHSDRNIRAYIEGAWMTKHNGRYYMQYGAPGTEFNVYGDGVYVADDPMGPYEYQAHNPVSYKPGGFMNGAGHGSTVLDLDGNYWHFATMSLSAIVNWERRICLYPTFFDEDGIMYCDNEYGDYPHYAPSQKDKKGAFTGWMLLSYDKPVTASSYAEGAAKKAEGFSEANRPVVSLDFKPQNIVDENCKTYWLAQNSDAQEWICIDLEDESDVYALQINYFDHETQFYNKVDGLRQRYVIEGSLDGSSWFVLEDRSSSDKDAPNAYIQLEEPKAARYVRYRNVSVSSPYLAISDIRVFGKGHGEVPAQVQGLCAERHDNGKSVNLKWDAVPGAQGYNVRWGISEDKLYSSWLLYDDNELTLRCLVTGQEYYIQVEAFNANGISQVSETIRLQ
;
A
#
# COMPACT_ATOMS: atom_id res chain seq x y z
N MET A 1 -24.11 -42.47 -61.53
CA MET A 1 -23.40 -41.25 -61.01
C MET A 1 -23.91 -41.01 -59.62
N LYS A 2 -23.19 -41.46 -58.60
CA LYS A 2 -23.49 -41.19 -57.17
C LYS A 2 -22.74 -39.96 -56.72
N LYS A 3 -23.45 -38.90 -56.31
CA LYS A 3 -22.86 -37.73 -55.71
C LYS A 3 -22.61 -38.01 -54.21
N LEU A 4 -21.37 -37.93 -53.85
CA LEU A 4 -20.90 -38.02 -52.44
C LEU A 4 -21.04 -36.64 -51.82
N LEU A 5 -21.91 -36.47 -50.82
CA LEU A 5 -21.98 -35.27 -49.98
C LEU A 5 -20.95 -35.43 -48.86
N VAL A 6 -19.96 -34.57 -48.82
CA VAL A 6 -19.05 -34.44 -47.68
C VAL A 6 -19.65 -33.41 -46.73
N LEU A 7 -20.07 -33.87 -45.55
CA LEU A 7 -20.51 -33.01 -44.44
C LEU A 7 -19.26 -32.56 -43.65
N ILE A 8 -18.89 -31.28 -43.74
CA ILE A 8 -17.87 -30.68 -42.89
C ILE A 8 -18.58 -30.23 -41.60
N ALA A 9 -18.34 -30.94 -40.50
CA ALA A 9 -18.76 -30.52 -39.18
C ALA A 9 -17.74 -29.48 -38.67
N ALA A 10 -18.13 -28.21 -38.62
CA ALA A 10 -17.39 -27.19 -37.92
C ALA A 10 -17.62 -27.35 -36.41
N VAL A 11 -16.63 -27.82 -35.68
CA VAL A 11 -16.61 -27.79 -34.22
C VAL A 11 -16.30 -26.35 -33.80
N ALA A 12 -17.32 -25.61 -33.42
CA ALA A 12 -17.14 -24.34 -32.72
C ALA A 12 -16.66 -24.65 -31.30
N VAL A 13 -15.37 -24.41 -31.04
CA VAL A 13 -14.85 -24.36 -29.69
C VAL A 13 -15.36 -23.06 -29.10
N ALA A 14 -16.44 -23.12 -28.34
CA ALA A 14 -16.84 -22.03 -27.46
C ALA A 14 -15.79 -21.96 -26.34
N ALA A 15 -14.92 -20.98 -26.40
CA ALA A 15 -14.12 -20.59 -25.26
C ALA A 15 -15.11 -20.06 -24.20
N CYS A 16 -15.51 -20.92 -23.26
CA CYS A 16 -16.09 -20.45 -22.01
C CYS A 16 -15.02 -19.64 -21.30
N ASN A 17 -15.13 -18.31 -21.33
CA ASN A 17 -14.52 -17.48 -20.32
C ASN A 17 -15.20 -17.87 -19.00
N ALA A 18 -14.61 -18.81 -18.28
CA ALA A 18 -15.02 -19.09 -16.92
C ALA A 18 -14.76 -17.79 -16.13
N VAL A 19 -15.83 -17.19 -15.63
CA VAL A 19 -15.72 -16.09 -14.66
C VAL A 19 -14.96 -16.69 -13.49
N ARG A 20 -13.73 -16.21 -13.23
CA ARG A 20 -12.99 -16.64 -12.04
C ARG A 20 -13.82 -16.27 -10.82
N PRO A 21 -13.84 -17.12 -9.78
CA PRO A 21 -14.38 -16.71 -8.48
C PRO A 21 -13.66 -15.42 -8.03
N SER A 22 -14.39 -14.48 -7.46
CA SER A 22 -13.77 -13.31 -6.84
C SER A 22 -12.73 -13.77 -5.81
N GLN A 23 -11.57 -13.12 -5.79
CA GLN A 23 -10.55 -13.41 -4.78
C GLN A 23 -11.14 -13.24 -3.38
N THR A 24 -10.87 -14.19 -2.51
CA THR A 24 -11.34 -14.14 -1.12
C THR A 24 -10.31 -13.52 -0.19
N THR A 25 -9.10 -13.27 -0.71
CA THR A 25 -7.97 -12.64 -0.01
C THR A 25 -7.32 -11.59 -0.89
N TYR A 26 -6.56 -10.70 -0.27
CA TYR A 26 -5.71 -9.72 -0.95
C TYR A 26 -4.34 -9.64 -0.26
N CYS A 27 -3.37 -9.02 -0.92
CA CYS A 27 -2.04 -8.77 -0.38
C CYS A 27 -1.55 -7.38 -0.80
N ASN A 28 -0.98 -6.63 0.12
CA ASN A 28 -0.34 -5.36 -0.20
C ASN A 28 1.07 -5.55 -0.78
N PRO A 29 1.50 -4.69 -1.72
CA PRO A 29 0.72 -3.60 -2.32
C PRO A 29 -0.37 -4.14 -3.25
N LEU A 30 -1.45 -3.36 -3.43
CA LEU A 30 -2.55 -3.74 -4.32
C LEU A 30 -2.08 -3.86 -5.77
N ASP A 31 -2.58 -4.88 -6.46
CA ASP A 31 -2.30 -5.11 -7.88
C ASP A 31 -3.15 -4.19 -8.76
N MET A 32 -2.58 -3.05 -9.12
CA MET A 32 -3.23 -2.03 -9.95
C MET A 32 -2.34 -1.66 -11.13
N ASP A 33 -2.96 -1.31 -12.23
CA ASP A 33 -2.32 -0.83 -13.46
C ASP A 33 -1.97 0.66 -13.36
N TYR A 34 -1.04 1.01 -12.48
CA TYR A 34 -0.61 2.38 -12.17
C TYR A 34 -0.13 3.17 -13.39
N ALA A 35 -0.23 4.51 -13.32
CA ALA A 35 0.34 5.41 -14.32
C ALA A 35 1.86 5.57 -14.17
N TYR A 36 2.53 5.95 -15.24
CA TYR A 36 3.97 6.20 -15.29
C TYR A 36 4.32 7.69 -15.20
N MET A 37 5.36 7.98 -14.43
CA MET A 37 5.94 9.31 -14.27
C MET A 37 7.41 9.30 -14.72
N VAL A 38 7.84 10.35 -15.45
CA VAL A 38 9.24 10.49 -15.88
C VAL A 38 10.09 11.01 -14.73
N TYR A 39 11.22 10.36 -14.46
CA TYR A 39 12.20 10.83 -13.48
C TYR A 39 13.52 11.31 -14.10
N ASN A 40 13.81 10.90 -15.31
CA ASN A 40 14.98 11.35 -16.07
C ASN A 40 14.54 11.74 -17.49
N SER A 41 14.37 13.04 -17.73
CA SER A 41 13.87 13.58 -19.00
C SER A 41 14.85 13.39 -20.17
N ASP A 42 16.16 13.40 -19.91
CA ASP A 42 17.18 13.27 -20.97
C ASP A 42 17.18 11.88 -21.60
N ARG A 43 16.82 10.85 -20.80
CA ARG A 43 16.72 9.46 -21.22
C ARG A 43 15.28 8.98 -21.35
N ASN A 44 14.31 9.79 -21.02
CA ASN A 44 12.88 9.43 -20.95
C ASN A 44 12.58 8.28 -19.96
N LEU A 45 13.40 8.12 -18.92
CA LEU A 45 13.20 7.04 -17.95
C LEU A 45 12.03 7.35 -17.03
N SER A 46 11.23 6.33 -16.76
CA SER A 46 10.00 6.43 -16.01
C SER A 46 9.83 5.28 -14.99
N TYR A 47 8.91 5.46 -14.08
CA TYR A 47 8.50 4.50 -13.07
C TYR A 47 6.99 4.59 -12.87
N ARG A 48 6.36 3.51 -12.43
CA ARG A 48 4.97 3.52 -11.98
C ARG A 48 4.84 4.17 -10.62
N SER A 49 3.78 4.92 -10.42
CA SER A 49 3.47 5.46 -9.11
C SER A 49 1.96 5.50 -8.87
N GLY A 50 1.57 5.08 -7.67
CA GLY A 50 0.27 5.32 -7.09
C GLY A 50 0.45 5.86 -5.68
N ALA A 51 -0.14 7.03 -5.41
CA ALA A 51 0.01 7.71 -4.14
C ALA A 51 -1.20 8.58 -3.82
N ASP A 52 -1.32 8.93 -2.55
CA ASP A 52 -2.30 9.88 -2.05
C ASP A 52 -3.74 9.47 -2.47
N PRO A 53 -4.17 8.23 -2.15
CA PRO A 53 -5.44 7.69 -2.63
C PRO A 53 -6.61 8.38 -1.95
N ALA A 54 -7.55 8.93 -2.74
CA ALA A 54 -8.86 9.35 -2.28
C ALA A 54 -9.90 8.33 -2.72
N VAL A 55 -10.44 7.57 -1.78
CA VAL A 55 -11.41 6.49 -2.06
C VAL A 55 -12.76 6.84 -1.47
N VAL A 56 -13.80 6.72 -2.29
CA VAL A 56 -15.18 7.00 -1.89
C VAL A 56 -16.13 5.91 -2.37
N GLU A 57 -17.15 5.63 -1.58
CA GLU A 57 -18.31 4.89 -2.02
C GLU A 57 -19.28 5.85 -2.74
N PHE A 58 -19.87 5.43 -3.86
CA PHE A 58 -20.92 6.14 -4.57
C PHE A 58 -21.86 5.14 -5.23
N ARG A 59 -23.12 5.15 -4.80
CA ARG A 59 -24.19 4.27 -5.33
C ARG A 59 -23.81 2.79 -5.35
N VAL A 60 -23.36 2.29 -4.20
CA VAL A 60 -22.97 0.89 -3.94
C VAL A 60 -21.74 0.41 -4.71
N GLU A 61 -20.90 1.33 -5.15
CA GLU A 61 -19.64 1.06 -5.85
C GLU A 61 -18.56 2.02 -5.36
N TYR A 62 -17.30 1.70 -5.64
CA TYR A 62 -16.17 2.46 -5.11
C TYR A 62 -15.38 3.09 -6.25
N TYR A 63 -14.88 4.30 -5.98
CA TYR A 63 -14.05 5.06 -6.91
C TYR A 63 -12.79 5.53 -6.19
N MET A 64 -11.63 5.35 -6.83
CA MET A 64 -10.33 5.75 -6.31
C MET A 64 -9.67 6.75 -7.25
N PHE A 65 -9.26 7.87 -6.68
CA PHE A 65 -8.49 8.90 -7.34
C PHE A 65 -7.08 8.90 -6.75
N VAL A 66 -6.05 8.98 -7.62
CA VAL A 66 -4.65 8.80 -7.23
C VAL A 66 -3.82 9.90 -7.88
N THR A 67 -2.82 10.40 -7.18
CA THR A 67 -1.89 11.43 -7.67
C THR A 67 -1.42 11.15 -9.09
N ARG A 68 -1.57 12.12 -9.98
CA ARG A 68 -1.11 12.14 -11.39
C ARG A 68 -1.52 10.93 -12.24
N SER A 69 -2.65 10.34 -11.94
CA SER A 69 -3.11 9.14 -12.63
C SER A 69 -3.73 9.41 -14.01
N HIS A 70 -4.07 10.64 -14.35
CA HIS A 70 -4.78 11.05 -15.57
C HIS A 70 -6.18 10.46 -15.75
N GLY A 71 -6.70 9.82 -14.76
CA GLY A 71 -8.01 9.21 -14.66
C GLY A 71 -8.22 8.67 -13.25
N TYR A 72 -9.04 7.67 -13.09
CA TYR A 72 -9.40 7.10 -11.80
C TYR A 72 -9.81 5.64 -11.97
N TRP A 73 -9.96 4.95 -10.85
CA TRP A 73 -10.34 3.53 -10.84
C TRP A 73 -11.72 3.33 -10.24
N HIS A 74 -12.37 2.28 -10.67
CA HIS A 74 -13.65 1.78 -10.19
C HIS A 74 -13.50 0.37 -9.64
N SER A 75 -14.17 0.07 -8.53
CA SER A 75 -14.23 -1.24 -7.90
C SER A 75 -15.63 -1.53 -7.36
N THR A 76 -15.96 -2.81 -7.20
CA THR A 76 -17.16 -3.29 -6.50
C THR A 76 -16.82 -4.02 -5.20
N ASP A 77 -15.54 -4.22 -4.88
CA ASP A 77 -15.07 -5.05 -3.77
C ASP A 77 -13.86 -4.47 -3.00
N LEU A 78 -13.36 -3.27 -3.40
CA LEU A 78 -12.21 -2.59 -2.83
C LEU A 78 -10.84 -3.26 -3.12
N VAL A 79 -10.81 -4.36 -3.84
CA VAL A 79 -9.59 -5.12 -4.16
C VAL A 79 -9.28 -5.12 -5.65
N ASP A 80 -10.28 -5.47 -6.46
CA ASP A 80 -10.16 -5.47 -7.92
C ASP A 80 -10.56 -4.11 -8.49
N TRP A 81 -9.60 -3.42 -9.14
CA TRP A 81 -9.76 -2.07 -9.65
C TRP A 81 -9.65 -2.02 -11.18
N THR A 82 -10.56 -1.28 -11.82
CA THR A 82 -10.59 -1.07 -13.26
C THR A 82 -10.46 0.42 -13.58
N PHE A 83 -9.49 0.78 -14.43
CA PHE A 83 -9.23 2.17 -14.79
C PHE A 83 -10.32 2.76 -15.69
N ILE A 84 -10.70 4.01 -15.41
CA ILE A 84 -11.64 4.81 -16.18
C ILE A 84 -10.91 6.03 -16.78
N TRP A 85 -10.92 6.12 -18.11
CA TRP A 85 -10.46 7.29 -18.83
C TRP A 85 -11.50 8.41 -18.78
N PRO A 86 -11.14 9.64 -18.34
CA PRO A 86 -12.01 10.80 -18.47
C PRO A 86 -12.31 11.11 -19.94
N LYS A 87 -13.56 11.45 -20.24
CA LYS A 87 -14.06 11.79 -21.60
C LYS A 87 -14.48 13.24 -21.76
N SER A 88 -14.34 14.04 -20.71
CA SER A 88 -14.71 15.45 -20.70
C SER A 88 -13.63 16.28 -20.00
N ILE A 89 -14.01 17.32 -19.26
CA ILE A 89 -13.07 18.12 -18.49
C ILE A 89 -12.33 17.26 -17.45
N TRP A 90 -11.03 17.43 -17.39
CA TRP A 90 -10.15 16.78 -16.43
C TRP A 90 -8.91 17.62 -16.16
N TYR A 91 -8.18 17.35 -15.10
CA TYR A 91 -6.92 18.04 -14.83
C TYR A 91 -5.85 17.64 -15.86
N PRO A 92 -5.20 18.61 -16.52
CA PRO A 92 -4.05 18.31 -17.38
C PRO A 92 -2.97 17.56 -16.59
N GLN A 93 -2.50 16.43 -17.09
CA GLN A 93 -1.52 15.57 -16.41
C GLN A 93 -1.98 14.98 -15.06
N GLY A 94 -3.27 15.01 -14.74
CA GLY A 94 -3.80 14.68 -13.41
C GLY A 94 -3.54 15.79 -12.40
N CYS A 95 -3.92 15.55 -11.15
CA CYS A 95 -3.62 16.44 -10.02
C CYS A 95 -2.75 15.71 -8.99
N ASN A 96 -2.07 16.44 -8.14
CA ASN A 96 -1.49 15.87 -6.93
C ASN A 96 -2.59 15.76 -5.87
N ALA A 97 -2.42 14.81 -4.94
CA ALA A 97 -3.26 14.66 -3.77
C ALA A 97 -4.76 14.92 -4.04
N PRO A 98 -5.42 14.04 -4.80
CA PRO A 98 -6.84 14.21 -5.08
C PRO A 98 -7.67 14.06 -3.82
N ALA A 99 -8.82 14.74 -3.79
CA ALA A 99 -9.88 14.56 -2.80
C ALA A 99 -11.20 14.26 -3.50
N ALA A 100 -12.05 13.47 -2.87
CA ALA A 100 -13.35 13.13 -3.42
C ALA A 100 -14.42 13.03 -2.33
N HIS A 101 -15.65 13.39 -2.64
CA HIS A 101 -16.75 13.34 -1.70
C HIS A 101 -18.06 12.94 -2.37
N ASN A 102 -18.72 11.93 -1.80
CA ASN A 102 -20.07 11.51 -2.19
C ASN A 102 -21.11 12.41 -1.53
N TYR A 103 -21.84 13.18 -2.30
CA TYR A 103 -22.96 13.99 -1.80
C TYR A 103 -24.28 13.24 -1.95
N LYS A 104 -24.63 12.45 -0.93
CA LYS A 104 -25.94 11.77 -0.79
C LYS A 104 -26.35 10.97 -2.04
N ASP A 105 -25.42 10.27 -2.66
CA ASP A 105 -25.59 9.48 -3.88
C ASP A 105 -26.18 10.25 -5.08
N SER A 106 -26.21 11.57 -4.99
CA SER A 106 -26.70 12.42 -6.07
C SER A 106 -25.58 12.90 -6.98
N LEU A 107 -24.47 13.34 -6.37
CA LEU A 107 -23.29 13.83 -7.08
C LEU A 107 -22.03 13.34 -6.38
N LEU A 108 -21.06 12.90 -7.18
CA LEU A 108 -19.69 12.68 -6.75
C LEU A 108 -18.87 13.92 -7.11
N TYR A 109 -18.26 14.53 -6.11
CA TYR A 109 -17.34 15.65 -6.27
C TYR A 109 -15.89 15.17 -6.20
N MET A 110 -15.01 15.84 -6.95
CA MET A 110 -13.57 15.57 -6.98
C MET A 110 -12.80 16.87 -7.14
N THR A 111 -11.69 16.98 -6.44
CA THR A 111 -10.71 18.07 -6.58
C THR A 111 -9.30 17.54 -6.35
N GLY A 112 -8.30 18.40 -6.39
CA GLY A 112 -6.91 18.06 -6.13
C GLY A 112 -6.02 19.28 -6.34
N ASP A 113 -4.71 19.14 -6.14
CA ASP A 113 -3.74 20.20 -6.37
C ASP A 113 -3.14 20.11 -7.79
N PRO A 114 -3.52 20.97 -8.75
CA PRO A 114 -2.91 21.05 -10.08
C PRO A 114 -1.64 21.91 -10.08
N SER A 115 -1.09 22.27 -8.92
CA SER A 115 0.01 23.23 -8.76
C SER A 115 -0.37 24.66 -9.18
N GLY A 116 -1.54 25.13 -8.76
CA GLY A 116 -2.02 26.47 -9.05
C GLY A 116 -3.48 26.69 -8.72
N ALA A 117 -4.25 27.08 -9.71
CA ALA A 117 -5.70 27.25 -9.60
C ALA A 117 -6.43 25.95 -9.92
N MET A 118 -7.44 25.61 -9.14
CA MET A 118 -8.25 24.42 -9.35
C MET A 118 -9.74 24.69 -9.38
N SER A 119 -10.46 23.84 -10.11
CA SER A 119 -11.92 23.77 -10.04
C SER A 119 -12.32 22.46 -9.34
N ILE A 120 -13.43 22.49 -8.62
CA ILE A 120 -14.07 21.27 -8.16
C ILE A 120 -14.83 20.67 -9.34
N LEU A 121 -14.56 19.40 -9.63
CA LEU A 121 -15.27 18.65 -10.66
C LEU A 121 -16.42 17.87 -10.02
N TYR A 122 -17.48 17.58 -10.77
CA TYR A 122 -18.57 16.76 -10.30
C TYR A 122 -19.17 15.91 -11.43
N THR A 123 -19.80 14.82 -11.05
CA THR A 123 -20.54 13.93 -11.94
C THR A 123 -21.68 13.23 -11.19
N ASP A 124 -22.73 12.85 -11.90
CA ASP A 124 -23.77 11.95 -11.42
C ASP A 124 -23.59 10.51 -11.95
N ASP A 125 -22.64 10.31 -12.87
CA ASP A 125 -22.29 9.00 -13.43
C ASP A 125 -20.77 8.87 -13.63
N PRO A 126 -20.01 8.55 -12.58
CA PRO A 126 -18.56 8.42 -12.69
C PRO A 126 -18.12 7.29 -13.61
N LYS A 127 -18.93 6.26 -13.88
CA LYS A 127 -18.59 5.21 -14.87
C LYS A 127 -18.55 5.73 -16.30
N SER A 128 -19.28 6.77 -16.60
CA SER A 128 -19.29 7.38 -17.94
C SER A 128 -17.97 8.02 -18.32
N GLY A 129 -17.17 8.44 -17.36
CA GLY A 129 -15.97 9.26 -17.56
C GLY A 129 -16.29 10.74 -17.87
N VAL A 130 -17.55 11.15 -17.77
CA VAL A 130 -18.01 12.52 -18.05
C VAL A 130 -18.12 13.33 -16.78
N TRP A 131 -17.42 14.45 -16.70
CA TRP A 131 -17.39 15.37 -15.57
C TRP A 131 -17.73 16.78 -16.00
N GLU A 132 -18.28 17.55 -15.09
CA GLU A 132 -18.51 18.98 -15.19
C GLU A 132 -17.69 19.72 -14.14
N ALA A 133 -17.43 21.01 -14.35
CA ALA A 133 -16.70 21.83 -13.40
C ALA A 133 -17.64 22.82 -12.70
N VAL A 134 -17.47 22.94 -11.41
CA VAL A 134 -18.04 24.07 -10.65
C VAL A 134 -17.38 25.36 -11.17
N PRO A 135 -18.15 26.42 -11.50
CA PRO A 135 -17.58 27.64 -12.10
C PRO A 135 -16.79 28.52 -11.12
N ALA A 136 -16.43 28.02 -9.95
CA ALA A 136 -15.55 28.66 -8.99
C ALA A 136 -14.13 28.10 -9.13
N ILE A 137 -13.13 28.96 -8.98
CA ILE A 137 -11.71 28.59 -8.97
C ILE A 137 -11.16 28.88 -7.59
N LEU A 138 -10.54 27.84 -7.01
CA LEU A 138 -9.82 27.93 -5.74
C LEU A 138 -8.32 28.01 -6.02
N HIS A 139 -7.59 28.68 -5.14
CA HIS A 139 -6.16 28.91 -5.30
C HIS A 139 -5.39 28.49 -4.05
N ASP A 140 -4.15 28.07 -4.25
CA ASP A 140 -3.15 27.85 -3.20
C ASP A 140 -3.58 26.81 -2.13
N LEU A 141 -4.35 25.81 -2.54
CA LEU A 141 -4.79 24.70 -1.69
C LEU A 141 -3.96 23.47 -2.04
N GLN A 142 -2.89 23.22 -1.31
CA GLN A 142 -2.04 22.05 -1.47
C GLN A 142 -2.59 20.89 -0.64
N ASP A 143 -2.65 19.69 -1.23
CA ASP A 143 -3.20 18.47 -0.62
C ASP A 143 -4.59 18.74 0.00
N PRO A 144 -5.58 19.12 -0.82
CA PRO A 144 -6.89 19.49 -0.33
C PRO A 144 -7.74 18.26 0.04
N ASP A 145 -8.63 18.45 1.02
CA ASP A 145 -9.77 17.58 1.27
C ASP A 145 -11.08 18.38 1.16
N LEU A 146 -12.03 17.86 0.41
CA LEU A 146 -13.38 18.41 0.30
C LEU A 146 -14.33 17.54 1.14
N PHE A 147 -14.78 18.09 2.23
CA PHE A 147 -15.77 17.44 3.11
C PHE A 147 -17.11 18.17 3.06
N ILE A 148 -18.21 17.44 2.90
CA ILE A 148 -19.57 17.98 2.96
C ILE A 148 -20.32 17.26 4.06
N ASP A 149 -20.70 17.99 5.11
CA ASP A 149 -21.35 17.40 6.27
C ASP A 149 -22.83 17.04 6.01
N ASP A 150 -23.44 16.32 6.93
CA ASP A 150 -24.83 15.84 6.84
C ASP A 150 -25.87 16.96 6.67
N ASP A 151 -25.57 18.14 7.21
CA ASP A 151 -26.42 19.35 7.08
C ASP A 151 -26.25 20.04 5.71
N GLY A 152 -25.26 19.61 4.91
CA GLY A 152 -24.93 20.15 3.59
C GLY A 152 -23.95 21.31 3.61
N GLN A 153 -23.36 21.65 4.78
CA GLN A 153 -22.25 22.60 4.84
C GLN A 153 -21.00 21.96 4.26
N ALA A 154 -20.40 22.61 3.28
CA ALA A 154 -19.14 22.17 2.69
C ALA A 154 -17.94 22.84 3.38
N TYR A 155 -16.86 22.10 3.47
CA TYR A 155 -15.59 22.52 4.03
C TYR A 155 -14.46 22.14 3.06
N MET A 156 -13.43 22.96 3.02
CA MET A 156 -12.17 22.65 2.37
C MET A 156 -11.07 22.68 3.40
N PHE A 157 -10.37 21.56 3.53
CA PHE A 157 -9.18 21.43 4.36
C PHE A 157 -7.96 21.26 3.47
N TRP A 158 -6.78 21.73 3.91
CA TRP A 158 -5.54 21.59 3.14
C TRP A 158 -4.32 21.87 3.98
N GLY A 159 -3.16 21.39 3.53
CA GLY A 159 -1.85 21.67 4.09
C GLY A 159 -0.83 20.69 3.54
N SER A 160 0.32 21.20 3.14
CA SER A 160 1.46 20.40 2.70
C SER A 160 2.73 21.22 2.96
N SER A 161 3.35 21.07 4.15
CA SER A 161 4.42 21.96 4.58
C SER A 161 5.22 21.44 5.80
N ASN A 162 6.49 21.87 5.91
CA ASN A 162 7.25 21.77 7.16
C ASN A 162 6.95 22.92 8.15
N PHE A 163 6.23 23.96 7.74
CA PHE A 163 6.11 25.20 8.53
C PHE A 163 4.66 25.55 8.85
N TYR A 164 3.78 25.39 7.88
CA TYR A 164 2.39 25.82 8.00
C TYR A 164 1.53 24.67 8.51
N PRO A 165 0.51 24.96 9.34
CA PRO A 165 -0.42 23.97 9.84
C PRO A 165 -1.38 23.49 8.75
N VAL A 166 -2.13 22.42 9.04
CA VAL A 166 -3.37 22.11 8.35
C VAL A 166 -4.36 23.26 8.57
N ARG A 167 -5.03 23.65 7.51
CA ARG A 167 -5.96 24.78 7.46
C ARG A 167 -7.32 24.35 7.00
N GLY A 168 -8.32 25.15 7.30
CA GLY A 168 -9.67 24.91 6.87
C GLY A 168 -10.45 26.20 6.58
N LYS A 169 -11.49 26.09 5.76
CA LYS A 169 -12.48 27.13 5.53
C LYS A 169 -13.84 26.52 5.18
N LYS A 170 -14.93 27.26 5.48
CA LYS A 170 -16.27 26.92 5.02
C LYS A 170 -16.45 27.37 3.57
N LEU A 171 -17.16 26.57 2.79
CA LEU A 171 -17.52 26.86 1.41
C LEU A 171 -19.04 26.97 1.27
N ASN A 172 -19.50 27.92 0.47
CA ASN A 172 -20.91 28.06 0.14
C ASN A 172 -21.28 27.19 -1.07
N MET A 173 -21.90 26.03 -0.83
CA MET A 173 -22.36 25.15 -1.91
C MET A 173 -23.41 25.79 -2.82
N ARG A 174 -24.29 26.66 -2.28
CA ARG A 174 -25.35 27.32 -3.05
C ARG A 174 -24.80 28.34 -4.03
N ASP A 175 -23.69 28.98 -3.68
CA ASP A 175 -22.97 29.96 -4.49
C ASP A 175 -21.75 29.37 -5.23
N ARG A 176 -21.83 28.10 -5.63
CA ARG A 176 -20.82 27.45 -6.45
C ARG A 176 -19.50 27.27 -5.72
N PHE A 177 -19.51 26.87 -4.46
CA PHE A 177 -18.34 26.72 -3.62
C PHE A 177 -17.52 28.01 -3.43
N LEU A 178 -18.16 29.16 -3.40
CA LEU A 178 -17.52 30.39 -2.97
C LEU A 178 -17.15 30.31 -1.48
N VAL A 179 -16.04 30.94 -1.13
CA VAL A 179 -15.57 30.98 0.25
C VAL A 179 -16.55 31.76 1.13
N GLU A 180 -17.06 31.16 2.20
CA GLU A 180 -17.95 31.81 3.17
C GLU A 180 -17.19 32.36 4.37
N SER A 181 -16.10 31.70 4.78
CA SER A 181 -15.32 32.08 5.95
C SER A 181 -13.90 32.50 5.63
N GLU A 182 -13.25 33.13 6.59
CA GLU A 182 -11.80 33.27 6.62
C GLU A 182 -11.14 31.91 6.75
N THR A 183 -9.84 31.85 6.47
CA THR A 183 -9.01 30.67 6.68
C THR A 183 -8.66 30.52 8.16
N PHE A 184 -8.89 29.32 8.70
CA PHE A 184 -8.53 28.96 10.06
C PHE A 184 -7.31 28.02 10.04
N GLU A 185 -6.39 28.25 10.95
CA GLU A 185 -5.32 27.30 11.26
C GLU A 185 -5.84 26.29 12.28
N LEU A 186 -5.73 24.99 11.98
CA LEU A 186 -6.34 23.93 12.78
C LEU A 186 -5.32 23.30 13.74
N PHE A 187 -4.28 22.67 13.22
CA PHE A 187 -3.21 22.05 14.00
C PHE A 187 -1.95 21.85 13.15
N ASN A 188 -0.84 21.54 13.81
CA ASN A 188 0.44 21.24 13.16
C ASN A 188 1.11 20.05 13.85
N THR A 189 2.17 19.50 13.23
CA THR A 189 3.04 18.52 13.89
C THR A 189 3.73 19.13 15.11
N ASP A 190 3.94 18.30 16.13
CA ASP A 190 4.80 18.60 17.29
C ASP A 190 5.83 17.48 17.50
N SER A 191 6.86 17.45 16.70
CA SER A 191 7.95 16.47 16.81
C SER A 191 8.77 16.61 18.11
N THR A 192 8.49 17.65 18.93
CA THR A 192 9.08 17.78 20.27
C THR A 192 8.38 16.91 21.29
N ALA A 193 7.09 16.66 21.12
CA ALA A 193 6.27 15.76 21.93
C ALA A 193 6.09 14.38 21.27
N HIS A 194 5.84 14.33 19.97
CA HIS A 194 5.47 13.15 19.22
C HIS A 194 6.66 12.59 18.43
N GLY A 195 7.18 11.44 18.86
CA GLY A 195 8.35 10.83 18.24
C GLY A 195 8.11 10.40 16.79
N TRP A 196 6.91 9.90 16.47
CA TRP A 196 6.55 9.42 15.13
C TRP A 196 6.46 10.55 14.08
N GLU A 197 6.28 11.79 14.49
CA GLU A 197 6.31 12.95 13.60
C GLU A 197 7.73 13.44 13.29
N ARG A 198 8.78 12.82 13.84
CA ARG A 198 10.17 13.23 13.59
C ARG A 198 10.61 12.81 12.20
N PHE A 199 11.30 13.73 11.51
CA PHE A 199 11.82 13.56 10.17
C PHE A 199 12.89 12.45 10.08
N GLY A 200 13.11 11.91 8.87
CA GLY A 200 14.18 10.96 8.54
C GLY A 200 13.81 9.49 8.71
N GLU A 201 14.59 8.62 8.05
CA GLU A 201 14.47 7.17 8.20
C GLU A 201 14.50 6.76 9.68
N ASN A 202 13.60 5.88 10.09
CA ASN A 202 13.42 5.48 11.49
C ASN A 202 13.27 6.68 12.45
N HIS A 203 12.68 7.80 12.01
CA HIS A 203 12.55 9.03 12.79
C HIS A 203 13.88 9.58 13.36
N SER A 204 14.97 9.44 12.61
CA SER A 204 16.33 9.69 13.11
C SER A 204 16.78 11.14 13.03
N ASP A 205 16.21 11.96 12.14
CA ASP A 205 16.60 13.35 11.98
C ASP A 205 15.94 14.23 13.04
N ARG A 206 16.75 14.97 13.79
CA ARG A 206 16.31 15.87 14.88
C ARG A 206 16.34 17.34 14.48
N ASN A 207 16.87 17.67 13.30
CA ASN A 207 17.19 19.04 12.90
C ASN A 207 16.17 19.59 11.90
N ILE A 208 15.49 18.71 11.15
CA ILE A 208 14.47 19.11 10.18
C ILE A 208 13.09 18.98 10.82
N ARG A 209 12.29 20.03 10.68
CA ARG A 209 10.89 20.00 11.11
C ARG A 209 10.12 19.04 10.22
N ALA A 210 9.28 18.23 10.83
CA ALA A 210 8.42 17.27 10.15
C ALA A 210 7.53 17.95 9.10
N TYR A 211 7.29 17.24 8.03
CA TYR A 211 6.27 17.58 7.06
C TYR A 211 4.90 17.20 7.61
N ILE A 212 3.87 18.00 7.32
CA ILE A 212 2.46 17.67 7.54
C ILE A 212 1.71 17.87 6.23
N GLU A 213 0.90 16.88 5.86
CA GLU A 213 0.18 16.89 4.58
C GLU A 213 -1.06 15.97 4.63
N GLY A 214 -1.78 15.83 3.51
CA GLY A 214 -2.78 14.78 3.33
C GLY A 214 -3.97 14.86 4.27
N ALA A 215 -4.54 16.05 4.46
CA ALA A 215 -5.75 16.20 5.25
C ALA A 215 -6.88 15.31 4.68
N TRP A 216 -7.54 14.51 5.55
CA TRP A 216 -8.72 13.72 5.20
C TRP A 216 -9.67 13.64 6.39
N MET A 217 -10.94 14.07 6.17
CA MET A 217 -11.95 14.06 7.21
C MET A 217 -12.77 12.78 7.22
N THR A 218 -12.76 12.07 8.35
CA THR A 218 -13.67 10.96 8.62
C THR A 218 -14.63 11.34 9.75
N LYS A 219 -15.95 11.21 9.52
CA LYS A 219 -16.95 11.42 10.55
C LYS A 219 -17.40 10.07 11.12
N HIS A 220 -17.31 9.91 12.45
CA HIS A 220 -17.76 8.71 13.14
C HIS A 220 -18.48 9.08 14.45
N ASN A 221 -19.70 8.56 14.66
CA ASN A 221 -20.52 8.79 15.86
C ASN A 221 -20.65 10.28 16.25
N GLY A 222 -20.75 11.17 15.26
CA GLY A 222 -20.91 12.60 15.47
C GLY A 222 -19.61 13.34 15.80
N ARG A 223 -18.47 12.68 15.84
CA ARG A 223 -17.15 13.29 15.98
C ARG A 223 -16.40 13.32 14.65
N TYR A 224 -15.47 14.23 14.53
CA TYR A 224 -14.70 14.52 13.32
C TYR A 224 -13.24 14.14 13.54
N TYR A 225 -12.75 13.22 12.72
CA TYR A 225 -11.39 12.67 12.75
C TYR A 225 -10.63 13.20 11.55
N MET A 226 -9.76 14.20 11.78
CA MET A 226 -8.92 14.77 10.73
C MET A 226 -7.61 14.00 10.67
N GLN A 227 -7.47 13.18 9.64
CA GLN A 227 -6.24 12.47 9.34
C GLN A 227 -5.20 13.41 8.73
N TYR A 228 -3.92 13.08 8.90
CA TYR A 228 -2.79 13.79 8.29
C TYR A 228 -1.59 12.88 8.15
N GLY A 229 -0.85 13.03 7.07
CA GLY A 229 0.40 12.32 6.81
C GLY A 229 1.62 13.03 7.41
N ALA A 230 2.53 12.26 8.01
CA ALA A 230 3.83 12.71 8.52
C ALA A 230 4.82 11.52 8.60
N PRO A 231 6.14 11.74 8.71
CA PRO A 231 6.88 13.00 8.63
C PRO A 231 7.29 13.40 7.21
N GLY A 232 7.08 12.54 6.22
CA GLY A 232 7.43 12.72 4.81
C GLY A 232 7.41 11.40 4.07
N THR A 233 6.87 11.41 2.85
CA THR A 233 6.55 10.23 2.05
C THR A 233 7.77 9.39 1.61
N GLU A 234 8.98 9.97 1.68
CA GLU A 234 10.23 9.33 1.31
C GLU A 234 10.79 8.36 2.35
N PHE A 235 10.24 8.34 3.57
CA PHE A 235 10.76 7.56 4.69
C PHE A 235 9.94 6.29 4.94
N ASN A 236 10.62 5.25 5.43
CA ASN A 236 9.98 4.00 5.84
C ASN A 236 8.91 4.19 6.93
N VAL A 237 8.99 5.28 7.67
CA VAL A 237 8.14 5.64 8.81
C VAL A 237 7.00 6.59 8.45
N TYR A 238 6.73 6.79 7.16
CA TYR A 238 5.59 7.59 6.74
C TYR A 238 4.29 6.94 7.21
N GLY A 239 3.45 7.71 7.88
CA GLY A 239 2.21 7.21 8.45
C GLY A 239 1.15 8.30 8.55
N ASP A 240 -0.07 7.91 8.92
CA ASP A 240 -1.15 8.84 9.19
C ASP A 240 -1.43 8.93 10.69
N GLY A 241 -1.53 10.16 11.19
CA GLY A 241 -2.05 10.47 12.50
C GLY A 241 -3.45 11.06 12.42
N VAL A 242 -4.07 11.27 13.58
CA VAL A 242 -5.41 11.83 13.71
C VAL A 242 -5.48 12.86 14.82
N TYR A 243 -6.11 13.98 14.52
CA TYR A 243 -6.67 14.91 15.49
C TYR A 243 -8.21 14.79 15.47
N VAL A 244 -8.84 14.93 16.63
CA VAL A 244 -10.28 14.69 16.81
C VAL A 244 -10.97 15.95 17.33
N ALA A 245 -12.19 16.25 16.83
CA ALA A 245 -12.98 17.40 17.26
C ALA A 245 -14.49 17.07 17.28
N ASP A 246 -15.27 17.91 17.95
CA ASP A 246 -16.73 17.85 17.93
C ASP A 246 -17.37 18.79 16.88
N ASP A 247 -16.55 19.61 16.21
CA ASP A 247 -16.93 20.49 15.09
C ASP A 247 -15.88 20.37 13.97
N PRO A 248 -16.27 20.36 12.68
CA PRO A 248 -15.31 20.24 11.57
C PRO A 248 -14.19 21.30 11.55
N MET A 249 -14.42 22.46 12.15
CA MET A 249 -13.45 23.55 12.25
C MET A 249 -12.68 23.55 13.58
N GLY A 250 -12.87 22.52 14.44
CA GLY A 250 -12.21 22.39 15.73
C GLY A 250 -12.93 23.09 16.91
N PRO A 251 -12.30 23.20 18.07
CA PRO A 251 -10.87 22.91 18.33
C PRO A 251 -10.55 21.39 18.22
N TYR A 252 -9.37 21.09 17.73
CA TYR A 252 -8.88 19.74 17.55
C TYR A 252 -7.99 19.28 18.71
N GLU A 253 -8.18 18.04 19.13
CA GLU A 253 -7.35 17.38 20.15
C GLU A 253 -6.55 16.24 19.53
N TYR A 254 -5.28 16.10 19.88
CA TYR A 254 -4.43 15.00 19.46
C TYR A 254 -4.95 13.68 20.06
N GLN A 255 -5.17 12.67 19.22
CA GLN A 255 -5.67 11.38 19.68
C GLN A 255 -4.64 10.68 20.58
N ALA A 256 -5.10 9.99 21.62
CA ALA A 256 -4.22 9.31 22.58
C ALA A 256 -3.33 8.23 21.94
N HIS A 257 -3.84 7.51 20.94
CA HIS A 257 -3.07 6.59 20.12
C HIS A 257 -2.81 7.21 18.74
N ASN A 258 -1.56 7.44 18.42
CA ASN A 258 -1.05 7.85 17.10
C ASN A 258 0.36 7.24 16.91
N PRO A 259 0.76 6.98 15.64
CA PRO A 259 -0.01 7.09 14.40
C PRO A 259 -1.11 6.03 14.30
N VAL A 260 -2.17 6.31 13.52
CA VAL A 260 -3.30 5.40 13.31
C VAL A 260 -3.04 4.40 12.20
N SER A 261 -2.30 4.79 11.17
CA SER A 261 -1.84 3.94 10.08
C SER A 261 -0.32 4.03 9.98
N TYR A 262 0.37 2.89 10.20
CA TYR A 262 1.82 2.90 10.35
C TYR A 262 2.41 1.53 10.10
N LYS A 263 3.23 1.40 9.05
CA LYS A 263 3.91 0.15 8.70
C LYS A 263 5.38 0.39 8.36
N PRO A 264 6.24 0.52 9.37
CA PRO A 264 7.65 0.92 9.19
C PRO A 264 8.59 -0.21 8.76
N GLY A 265 8.18 -1.47 8.87
CA GLY A 265 8.99 -2.66 8.58
C GLY A 265 8.27 -3.68 7.69
N GLY A 266 8.96 -4.75 7.31
CA GLY A 266 8.50 -5.77 6.36
C GLY A 266 8.89 -5.45 4.92
N PHE A 267 8.22 -6.08 3.94
CA PHE A 267 8.50 -5.95 2.51
C PHE A 267 8.31 -4.52 2.00
N MET A 268 7.17 -3.91 2.32
CA MET A 268 6.81 -2.53 1.94
C MET A 268 6.68 -1.67 3.19
N ASN A 269 7.09 -0.42 3.07
CA ASN A 269 7.09 0.52 4.18
C ASN A 269 6.22 1.74 3.88
N GLY A 270 5.73 2.40 4.94
CA GLY A 270 4.91 3.59 4.84
C GLY A 270 3.54 3.40 5.47
N ALA A 271 2.50 3.79 4.79
CA ALA A 271 1.08 3.81 5.12
C ALA A 271 0.53 5.19 5.50
N GLY A 272 1.08 6.25 4.88
CA GLY A 272 0.66 7.64 5.08
C GLY A 272 -0.07 8.26 3.89
N HIS A 273 -0.58 9.47 4.09
CA HIS A 273 -1.40 10.25 3.16
C HIS A 273 -2.52 9.40 2.54
N GLY A 274 -3.37 8.91 3.40
CA GLY A 274 -4.43 8.01 3.01
C GLY A 274 -5.83 8.60 3.13
N SER A 275 -6.79 7.79 2.74
CA SER A 275 -8.23 8.06 2.92
C SER A 275 -8.93 6.88 3.57
N THR A 276 -9.92 7.16 4.40
CA THR A 276 -10.73 6.14 5.05
C THR A 276 -12.13 6.13 4.46
N VAL A 277 -12.57 4.97 4.00
CA VAL A 277 -13.89 4.76 3.40
C VAL A 277 -14.69 3.75 4.20
N LEU A 278 -16.01 3.97 4.29
CA LEU A 278 -16.96 3.02 4.86
C LEU A 278 -17.43 2.06 3.77
N ASP A 279 -17.35 0.74 4.00
CA ASP A 279 -17.91 -0.24 3.08
C ASP A 279 -19.43 -0.37 3.24
N LEU A 280 -20.05 -1.10 2.31
CA LEU A 280 -21.51 -1.30 2.28
C LEU A 280 -22.04 -2.12 3.47
N ASP A 281 -21.17 -2.78 4.20
CA ASP A 281 -21.51 -3.57 5.39
C ASP A 281 -21.20 -2.82 6.70
N GLY A 282 -20.73 -1.56 6.62
CA GLY A 282 -20.47 -0.70 7.76
C GLY A 282 -19.08 -0.87 8.39
N ASN A 283 -18.09 -1.40 7.66
CA ASN A 283 -16.71 -1.47 8.12
C ASN A 283 -15.87 -0.37 7.48
N TYR A 284 -14.90 0.14 8.21
CA TYR A 284 -13.96 1.13 7.70
C TYR A 284 -12.72 0.46 7.10
N TRP A 285 -12.25 1.05 6.01
CA TRP A 285 -11.06 0.64 5.29
C TRP A 285 -10.19 1.85 4.99
N HIS A 286 -8.91 1.74 5.29
CA HIS A 286 -7.94 2.80 5.04
C HIS A 286 -7.07 2.44 3.84
N PHE A 287 -7.08 3.29 2.83
CA PHE A 287 -6.16 3.24 1.71
C PHE A 287 -5.03 4.23 1.97
N ALA A 288 -3.80 3.82 1.77
CA ALA A 288 -2.66 4.68 2.02
C ALA A 288 -1.51 4.44 1.03
N THR A 289 -0.53 5.32 1.07
CA THR A 289 0.66 5.30 0.24
C THR A 289 1.75 4.45 0.87
N MET A 290 2.28 3.49 0.13
CA MET A 290 3.51 2.75 0.47
C MET A 290 4.66 3.16 -0.42
N SER A 291 5.87 3.29 0.13
CA SER A 291 7.08 3.64 -0.59
C SER A 291 7.77 2.39 -1.15
N LEU A 292 8.15 2.45 -2.44
CA LEU A 292 8.91 1.42 -3.13
C LEU A 292 10.34 1.87 -3.50
N SER A 293 10.76 2.98 -3.08
CA SER A 293 11.97 3.76 -3.37
C SER A 293 13.25 2.97 -3.66
N ALA A 294 13.33 2.32 -4.83
CA ALA A 294 14.57 1.68 -5.30
C ALA A 294 15.46 2.67 -6.06
N ILE A 295 14.88 3.46 -6.94
CA ILE A 295 15.59 4.41 -7.80
C ILE A 295 15.13 5.84 -7.55
N VAL A 296 13.84 6.03 -7.27
CA VAL A 296 13.18 7.33 -7.11
C VAL A 296 12.28 7.31 -5.87
N ASN A 297 12.43 8.28 -4.97
CA ASN A 297 11.62 8.37 -3.73
C ASN A 297 10.11 8.54 -3.98
N TRP A 298 9.72 8.87 -5.21
CA TRP A 298 8.31 9.03 -5.62
C TRP A 298 7.72 7.76 -6.25
N GLU A 299 8.45 6.66 -6.28
CA GLU A 299 7.92 5.37 -6.67
C GLU A 299 7.12 4.80 -5.50
N ARG A 300 5.81 4.77 -5.65
CA ARG A 300 4.88 4.43 -4.58
C ARG A 300 3.78 3.49 -5.08
N ARG A 301 3.15 2.79 -4.15
CA ARG A 301 2.01 1.89 -4.40
C ARG A 301 0.92 2.15 -3.37
N ILE A 302 -0.28 1.66 -3.67
CA ILE A 302 -1.45 1.75 -2.78
C ILE A 302 -1.54 0.48 -1.95
N CYS A 303 -1.84 0.66 -0.67
CA CYS A 303 -2.18 -0.41 0.27
C CYS A 303 -3.57 -0.22 0.85
N LEU A 304 -4.11 -1.30 1.40
CA LEU A 304 -5.43 -1.39 2.01
C LEU A 304 -5.31 -2.01 3.40
N TYR A 305 -5.88 -1.36 4.42
CA TYR A 305 -5.90 -1.85 5.79
C TYR A 305 -7.30 -1.77 6.40
N PRO A 306 -7.74 -2.78 7.17
CA PRO A 306 -8.95 -2.68 7.97
C PRO A 306 -8.75 -1.62 9.05
N THR A 307 -9.80 -0.84 9.30
CA THR A 307 -9.77 0.30 10.21
C THR A 307 -10.91 0.21 11.21
N PHE A 308 -10.63 0.56 12.44
CA PHE A 308 -11.54 0.37 13.56
C PHE A 308 -11.63 1.63 14.41
N PHE A 309 -12.72 1.71 15.17
CA PHE A 309 -12.91 2.64 16.28
C PHE A 309 -13.19 1.80 17.51
N ASP A 310 -12.38 1.94 18.56
CA ASP A 310 -12.60 1.21 19.79
C ASP A 310 -13.72 1.85 20.66
N GLU A 311 -13.96 1.27 21.83
CA GLU A 311 -15.02 1.73 22.76
C GLU A 311 -14.78 3.15 23.31
N ASP A 312 -13.52 3.61 23.33
CA ASP A 312 -13.14 4.97 23.72
C ASP A 312 -13.16 5.95 22.54
N GLY A 313 -13.52 5.48 21.34
CA GLY A 313 -13.53 6.26 20.10
C GLY A 313 -12.14 6.50 19.54
N ILE A 314 -11.16 5.67 19.87
CA ILE A 314 -9.82 5.71 19.27
C ILE A 314 -9.88 5.04 17.89
N MET A 315 -9.54 5.79 16.86
CA MET A 315 -9.35 5.28 15.51
C MET A 315 -7.99 4.60 15.39
N TYR A 316 -7.94 3.42 14.75
CA TYR A 316 -6.70 2.71 14.44
C TYR A 316 -6.86 1.81 13.22
N CYS A 317 -5.75 1.58 12.49
CA CYS A 317 -5.67 0.61 11.42
C CYS A 317 -4.96 -0.66 11.91
N ASP A 318 -5.43 -1.82 11.47
CA ASP A 318 -4.69 -3.05 11.66
C ASP A 318 -3.63 -3.18 10.56
N ASN A 319 -2.39 -2.81 10.88
CA ASN A 319 -1.23 -2.91 10.00
C ASN A 319 -0.38 -4.16 10.30
N GLU A 320 -0.81 -5.00 11.24
CA GLU A 320 -0.07 -6.20 11.66
C GLU A 320 -0.02 -7.21 10.51
N TYR A 321 1.17 -7.69 10.16
CA TYR A 321 1.40 -8.49 8.95
C TYR A 321 0.80 -7.86 7.68
N GLY A 322 0.67 -6.53 7.61
CA GLY A 322 -0.12 -5.81 6.62
C GLY A 322 0.35 -5.93 5.16
N ASP A 323 1.50 -6.56 4.91
CA ASP A 323 2.01 -6.97 3.59
C ASP A 323 1.95 -8.50 3.35
N TYR A 324 1.25 -9.23 4.20
CA TYR A 324 0.88 -10.64 4.03
C TYR A 324 -0.56 -10.76 3.54
N PRO A 325 -1.01 -11.97 3.10
CA PRO A 325 -2.38 -12.14 2.65
C PRO A 325 -3.41 -11.96 3.78
N HIS A 326 -4.40 -11.11 3.53
CA HIS A 326 -5.55 -10.88 4.40
C HIS A 326 -6.85 -11.25 3.70
N TYR A 327 -7.87 -11.58 4.46
CA TYR A 327 -9.20 -11.82 3.90
C TYR A 327 -9.78 -10.52 3.33
N ALA A 328 -10.31 -10.60 2.10
CA ALA A 328 -10.86 -9.46 1.38
C ALA A 328 -12.11 -8.87 2.07
N PRO A 329 -12.46 -7.59 1.82
CA PRO A 329 -13.66 -6.95 2.32
C PRO A 329 -14.95 -7.73 2.04
N SER A 330 -15.01 -8.50 0.98
CA SER A 330 -16.14 -9.36 0.61
C SER A 330 -16.39 -10.55 1.56
N GLN A 331 -15.43 -10.87 2.46
CA GLN A 331 -15.50 -12.03 3.35
C GLN A 331 -16.15 -11.66 4.69
N LYS A 332 -17.48 -11.75 4.77
CA LYS A 332 -18.32 -11.23 5.87
C LYS A 332 -17.85 -11.56 7.30
N ASP A 333 -17.38 -12.78 7.54
CA ASP A 333 -17.02 -13.24 8.89
C ASP A 333 -15.53 -13.05 9.23
N LYS A 334 -14.71 -12.66 8.26
CA LYS A 334 -13.24 -12.61 8.38
C LYS A 334 -12.62 -11.36 7.75
N LYS A 335 -13.42 -10.35 7.47
CA LYS A 335 -13.00 -9.13 6.79
C LYS A 335 -11.71 -8.56 7.34
N GLY A 336 -10.72 -8.41 6.50
CA GLY A 336 -9.45 -7.83 6.83
C GLY A 336 -8.58 -8.63 7.81
N ALA A 337 -9.06 -9.76 8.31
CA ALA A 337 -8.24 -10.58 9.20
C ALA A 337 -7.06 -11.21 8.45
N PHE A 338 -5.93 -11.30 9.12
CA PHE A 338 -4.76 -12.03 8.63
C PHE A 338 -5.11 -13.51 8.38
N THR A 339 -4.71 -14.06 7.24
CA THR A 339 -5.05 -15.45 6.86
C THR A 339 -4.30 -16.50 7.66
N GLY A 340 -3.19 -16.11 8.32
CA GLY A 340 -2.24 -17.03 8.93
C GLY A 340 -1.36 -17.78 7.90
N TRP A 341 -1.35 -17.34 6.63
CA TRP A 341 -0.44 -17.87 5.62
C TRP A 341 0.90 -17.17 5.73
N MET A 342 1.91 -17.94 6.11
CA MET A 342 3.26 -17.44 6.33
C MET A 342 4.04 -17.35 5.03
N LEU A 343 5.08 -16.53 5.03
CA LEU A 343 6.01 -16.42 3.91
C LEU A 343 6.94 -17.63 3.91
N LEU A 344 6.84 -18.45 2.86
CA LEU A 344 7.63 -19.68 2.68
C LEU A 344 8.96 -19.42 1.96
N SER A 345 9.04 -18.32 1.20
CA SER A 345 10.16 -18.03 0.29
C SER A 345 11.30 -17.22 0.90
N TYR A 346 11.16 -16.69 2.13
CA TYR A 346 12.17 -15.82 2.73
C TYR A 346 13.55 -16.49 2.83
N ASP A 347 14.57 -15.82 2.28
CA ASP A 347 15.98 -16.24 2.24
C ASP A 347 16.22 -17.68 1.73
N LYS A 348 15.33 -18.19 0.87
CA LYS A 348 15.45 -19.52 0.28
C LYS A 348 16.39 -19.57 -0.92
N PRO A 349 17.03 -20.72 -1.19
CA PRO A 349 17.91 -20.88 -2.35
C PRO A 349 17.17 -20.60 -3.67
N VAL A 350 17.79 -19.79 -4.53
CA VAL A 350 17.23 -19.40 -5.82
C VAL A 350 18.16 -19.76 -6.96
N THR A 351 17.62 -20.26 -8.06
CA THR A 351 18.31 -20.48 -9.34
C THR A 351 17.54 -19.80 -10.46
N ALA A 352 18.25 -19.30 -11.46
CA ALA A 352 17.64 -18.63 -12.62
C ALA A 352 18.32 -19.07 -13.92
N SER A 353 17.61 -18.88 -15.04
CA SER A 353 18.13 -19.09 -16.40
C SER A 353 19.33 -18.18 -16.69
N SER A 354 19.21 -16.91 -16.26
CA SER A 354 20.22 -15.88 -16.47
C SER A 354 20.07 -14.76 -15.45
N TYR A 355 21.06 -13.89 -15.35
CA TYR A 355 20.92 -12.56 -14.74
C TYR A 355 21.95 -11.59 -15.33
N ALA A 356 21.62 -10.31 -15.34
CA ALA A 356 22.50 -9.25 -15.82
C ALA A 356 23.54 -8.89 -14.74
N GLU A 357 24.77 -8.56 -15.18
CA GLU A 357 25.74 -7.99 -14.26
C GLU A 357 25.36 -6.54 -13.92
N GLY A 358 25.25 -6.25 -12.63
CA GLY A 358 24.85 -4.94 -12.13
C GLY A 358 26.02 -4.09 -11.68
N ALA A 359 25.81 -2.77 -11.71
CA ALA A 359 26.69 -1.80 -11.08
C ALA A 359 25.93 -1.03 -10.00
N ALA A 360 26.62 -0.64 -8.93
CA ALA A 360 26.04 0.22 -7.91
C ALA A 360 25.56 1.54 -8.54
N LYS A 361 24.28 1.89 -8.33
CA LYS A 361 23.70 3.17 -8.75
C LYS A 361 23.21 3.92 -7.51
N LYS A 362 23.37 5.24 -7.53
CA LYS A 362 22.70 6.11 -6.54
C LYS A 362 21.26 6.35 -6.99
N ALA A 363 20.32 6.39 -6.05
CA ALA A 363 18.97 6.81 -6.33
C ALA A 363 18.96 8.24 -6.93
N GLU A 364 18.15 8.48 -7.96
CA GLU A 364 17.98 9.78 -8.58
C GLU A 364 16.76 10.47 -7.98
N GLY A 365 16.80 11.81 -7.83
CA GLY A 365 15.59 12.60 -7.51
C GLY A 365 15.61 13.42 -6.23
N PHE A 366 16.52 13.18 -5.26
CA PHE A 366 16.59 13.94 -4.01
C PHE A 366 18.00 14.46 -3.69
N SER A 367 18.09 15.35 -2.68
CA SER A 367 19.37 15.91 -2.22
C SER A 367 20.34 14.76 -1.83
N GLU A 368 21.65 14.97 -2.03
CA GLU A 368 22.67 13.93 -1.76
C GLU A 368 22.62 13.36 -0.33
N ALA A 369 22.07 14.11 0.63
CA ALA A 369 21.97 13.70 2.03
C ALA A 369 20.95 12.59 2.29
N ASN A 370 19.93 12.43 1.43
CA ASN A 370 18.79 11.54 1.65
C ASN A 370 18.69 10.40 0.61
N ARG A 371 19.76 10.12 -0.14
CA ARG A 371 19.74 9.07 -1.16
C ARG A 371 20.26 7.76 -0.57
N PRO A 372 19.44 6.72 -0.46
CA PRO A 372 19.98 5.40 -0.16
C PRO A 372 20.94 5.01 -1.29
N VAL A 373 22.14 4.53 -0.93
CA VAL A 373 23.03 3.87 -1.88
C VAL A 373 22.45 2.48 -2.12
N VAL A 374 21.80 2.28 -3.24
CA VAL A 374 21.33 0.96 -3.65
C VAL A 374 22.48 0.28 -4.39
N SER A 375 23.04 -0.75 -3.81
CA SER A 375 23.93 -1.67 -4.52
C SER A 375 23.05 -2.60 -5.35
N LEU A 376 23.00 -2.36 -6.65
CA LEU A 376 22.23 -3.21 -7.56
C LEU A 376 23.15 -4.29 -8.11
N ASP A 377 23.01 -5.51 -7.62
CA ASP A 377 23.74 -6.66 -8.12
C ASP A 377 22.90 -7.59 -9.00
N PHE A 378 21.60 -7.30 -9.15
CA PHE A 378 20.63 -7.97 -10.02
C PHE A 378 20.54 -9.49 -9.88
N LYS A 379 21.02 -10.04 -8.77
CA LYS A 379 21.12 -11.47 -8.54
C LYS A 379 19.76 -12.14 -8.37
N PRO A 380 19.65 -13.42 -8.71
CA PRO A 380 18.44 -14.21 -8.45
C PRO A 380 18.00 -14.17 -6.98
N GLN A 381 18.92 -14.13 -6.03
CA GLN A 381 18.63 -14.12 -4.59
C GLN A 381 17.79 -12.92 -4.14
N ASN A 382 17.84 -11.81 -4.87
CA ASN A 382 17.07 -10.61 -4.56
C ASN A 382 15.53 -10.80 -4.59
N ILE A 383 15.03 -11.90 -5.19
CA ILE A 383 13.57 -12.12 -5.22
C ILE A 383 12.98 -12.72 -3.94
N VAL A 384 13.80 -13.00 -2.94
CA VAL A 384 13.39 -13.65 -1.68
C VAL A 384 13.95 -12.96 -0.44
N ASP A 385 14.47 -11.73 -0.57
CA ASP A 385 15.11 -10.99 0.53
C ASP A 385 14.17 -10.04 1.28
N GLU A 386 12.86 -10.02 0.91
CA GLU A 386 11.84 -9.12 1.49
C GLU A 386 12.23 -7.63 1.43
N ASN A 387 12.93 -7.25 0.38
CA ASN A 387 13.39 -5.89 0.16
C ASN A 387 12.96 -5.38 -1.23
N CYS A 388 11.86 -4.65 -1.28
CA CYS A 388 11.34 -4.08 -2.52
C CYS A 388 12.32 -3.15 -3.28
N LYS A 389 13.47 -2.81 -2.69
CA LYS A 389 14.51 -1.97 -3.28
C LYS A 389 15.58 -2.75 -4.04
N THR A 390 15.61 -4.07 -3.92
CA THR A 390 16.46 -4.98 -4.69
C THR A 390 15.65 -5.69 -5.75
N TYR A 391 16.27 -6.26 -6.77
CA TYR A 391 15.57 -7.02 -7.79
C TYR A 391 16.49 -7.92 -8.61
N TRP A 392 15.93 -9.01 -9.10
CA TRP A 392 16.53 -9.80 -10.17
C TRP A 392 16.26 -9.13 -11.52
N LEU A 393 17.30 -9.03 -12.35
CA LEU A 393 17.22 -8.58 -13.73
C LEU A 393 17.69 -9.70 -14.65
N ALA A 394 16.81 -10.28 -15.45
CA ALA A 394 17.18 -11.27 -16.45
C ALA A 394 18.03 -10.66 -17.56
N GLN A 395 18.92 -11.45 -18.22
CA GLN A 395 19.67 -10.97 -19.38
C GLN A 395 18.78 -10.67 -20.58
N ASN A 396 17.65 -11.39 -20.71
CA ASN A 396 16.67 -11.22 -21.76
C ASN A 396 15.27 -11.06 -21.18
N SER A 397 14.29 -10.74 -22.02
CA SER A 397 12.87 -10.62 -21.65
C SER A 397 12.00 -11.63 -22.40
N ASP A 398 12.57 -12.67 -22.98
CA ASP A 398 11.88 -13.67 -23.79
C ASP A 398 11.37 -14.88 -22.98
N ALA A 399 10.76 -15.84 -23.66
CA ALA A 399 10.14 -17.01 -23.05
C ALA A 399 11.15 -18.09 -22.57
N GLN A 400 12.47 -17.86 -22.69
CA GLN A 400 13.47 -18.76 -22.17
C GLN A 400 13.87 -18.44 -20.74
N GLU A 401 13.50 -17.24 -20.26
CA GLU A 401 13.82 -16.80 -18.92
C GLU A 401 12.90 -17.44 -17.87
N TRP A 402 13.51 -17.92 -16.81
CA TRP A 402 12.83 -18.51 -15.66
C TRP A 402 13.65 -18.26 -14.38
N ILE A 403 12.97 -18.32 -13.25
CA ILE A 403 13.57 -18.27 -11.93
C ILE A 403 12.84 -19.24 -11.00
N CYS A 404 13.59 -19.95 -10.16
CA CYS A 404 13.10 -21.04 -9.33
C CYS A 404 13.58 -20.89 -7.89
N ILE A 405 12.65 -20.99 -6.95
CA ILE A 405 12.88 -21.00 -5.50
C ILE A 405 12.82 -22.45 -5.01
N ASP A 406 13.82 -22.92 -4.26
CA ASP A 406 13.77 -24.16 -3.47
C ASP A 406 13.31 -23.80 -2.04
N LEU A 407 12.09 -24.12 -1.68
CA LEU A 407 11.55 -23.90 -0.32
C LEU A 407 12.27 -24.78 0.73
N GLU A 408 13.20 -25.66 0.29
CA GLU A 408 13.96 -26.64 1.06
C GLU A 408 13.12 -27.80 1.59
N ASP A 409 11.90 -27.51 2.08
CA ASP A 409 10.94 -28.48 2.56
C ASP A 409 9.64 -28.44 1.75
N GLU A 410 8.91 -29.55 1.74
CA GLU A 410 7.55 -29.59 1.22
C GLU A 410 6.66 -28.70 2.08
N SER A 411 5.89 -27.85 1.41
CA SER A 411 4.96 -26.90 2.06
C SER A 411 3.65 -26.82 1.28
N ASP A 412 2.56 -26.47 1.96
CA ASP A 412 1.29 -26.17 1.32
C ASP A 412 1.27 -24.73 0.83
N VAL A 413 1.35 -24.52 -0.46
CA VAL A 413 1.28 -23.20 -1.11
C VAL A 413 -0.18 -22.80 -1.28
N TYR A 414 -0.57 -21.64 -0.76
CA TYR A 414 -1.93 -21.07 -0.83
C TYR A 414 -2.01 -19.88 -1.77
N ALA A 415 -0.98 -19.04 -1.79
CA ALA A 415 -0.95 -17.83 -2.61
C ALA A 415 0.47 -17.45 -3.00
N LEU A 416 0.58 -16.61 -4.03
CA LEU A 416 1.83 -16.00 -4.46
C LEU A 416 1.62 -14.52 -4.75
N GLN A 417 2.68 -13.72 -4.58
CA GLN A 417 2.74 -12.35 -5.06
C GLN A 417 4.02 -12.18 -5.90
N ILE A 418 3.88 -11.62 -7.11
CA ILE A 418 5.00 -11.31 -8.00
C ILE A 418 5.07 -9.80 -8.12
N ASN A 419 6.17 -9.21 -7.69
CA ASN A 419 6.39 -7.77 -7.73
C ASN A 419 7.38 -7.45 -8.84
N TYR A 420 6.89 -6.90 -9.96
CA TYR A 420 7.73 -6.48 -11.08
C TYR A 420 8.37 -5.12 -10.81
N PHE A 421 9.58 -4.94 -11.28
CA PHE A 421 10.35 -3.72 -11.16
C PHE A 421 10.45 -2.97 -12.50
N ASP A 422 10.35 -1.64 -12.46
CA ASP A 422 10.42 -0.78 -13.67
C ASP A 422 11.88 -0.42 -14.01
N HIS A 423 12.66 -1.43 -14.46
CA HIS A 423 14.04 -1.19 -14.86
C HIS A 423 14.12 -0.46 -16.21
N GLU A 424 14.66 0.76 -16.20
CA GLU A 424 14.87 1.61 -17.39
C GLU A 424 13.64 1.70 -18.34
N THR A 425 12.43 1.67 -17.79
CA THR A 425 11.21 1.84 -18.59
C THR A 425 11.12 3.25 -19.16
N GLN A 426 10.42 3.38 -20.30
CA GLN A 426 10.23 4.64 -21.03
C GLN A 426 8.75 4.88 -21.36
N PHE A 427 7.86 4.45 -20.49
CA PHE A 427 6.45 4.71 -20.59
C PHE A 427 6.10 6.07 -19.95
N TYR A 428 5.00 6.64 -20.38
CA TYR A 428 4.51 7.88 -19.80
C TYR A 428 3.01 7.82 -19.62
N ASN A 429 2.52 8.32 -18.50
CA ASN A 429 1.10 8.35 -18.18
C ASN A 429 0.50 6.93 -18.06
N LYS A 430 -0.82 6.82 -18.16
CA LYS A 430 -1.48 5.53 -18.27
C LYS A 430 -1.25 4.95 -19.67
N VAL A 431 -0.79 3.72 -19.73
CA VAL A 431 -0.50 3.01 -20.98
C VAL A 431 -1.41 1.79 -21.08
N ASP A 432 -2.23 1.74 -22.12
CA ASP A 432 -3.11 0.61 -22.38
C ASP A 432 -2.36 -0.57 -23.02
N GLY A 433 -2.82 -1.78 -22.73
CA GLY A 433 -2.30 -3.00 -23.35
C GLY A 433 -0.96 -3.50 -22.81
N LEU A 434 -0.46 -2.92 -21.73
CA LEU A 434 0.64 -3.52 -20.98
C LEU A 434 0.19 -4.84 -20.37
N ARG A 435 1.10 -5.79 -20.26
CA ARG A 435 0.79 -7.11 -19.73
C ARG A 435 2.05 -7.85 -19.30
N GLN A 436 1.88 -8.73 -18.32
CA GLN A 436 2.84 -9.73 -17.91
C GLN A 436 2.22 -11.11 -18.19
N ARG A 437 2.91 -11.94 -18.99
CA ARG A 437 2.51 -13.29 -19.34
C ARG A 437 3.53 -14.29 -18.83
N TYR A 438 3.09 -15.23 -18.04
CA TYR A 438 3.94 -16.19 -17.37
C TYR A 438 3.17 -17.46 -16.99
N VAL A 439 3.92 -18.46 -16.55
CA VAL A 439 3.39 -19.67 -15.92
C VAL A 439 4.12 -19.87 -14.60
N ILE A 440 3.38 -20.13 -13.53
CA ILE A 440 3.94 -20.56 -12.25
C ILE A 440 3.78 -22.06 -12.13
N GLU A 441 4.87 -22.73 -11.83
CA GLU A 441 4.94 -24.19 -11.72
C GLU A 441 5.42 -24.59 -10.33
N GLY A 442 4.87 -25.69 -9.81
CA GLY A 442 5.29 -26.33 -8.58
C GLY A 442 5.94 -27.69 -8.86
N SER A 443 6.82 -28.14 -7.97
CA SER A 443 7.40 -29.47 -8.01
C SER A 443 7.77 -29.94 -6.61
N LEU A 444 7.74 -31.27 -6.37
CA LEU A 444 8.24 -31.88 -5.15
C LEU A 444 9.71 -32.34 -5.27
N ASP A 445 10.15 -32.65 -6.48
CA ASP A 445 11.45 -33.29 -6.75
C ASP A 445 12.39 -32.46 -7.64
N GLY A 446 11.95 -31.27 -8.09
CA GLY A 446 12.70 -30.39 -9.00
C GLY A 446 12.78 -30.90 -10.44
N SER A 447 12.12 -32.01 -10.76
CA SER A 447 12.16 -32.64 -12.10
C SER A 447 10.77 -32.84 -12.72
N SER A 448 9.78 -33.16 -11.91
CA SER A 448 8.36 -33.35 -12.29
C SER A 448 7.57 -32.11 -11.93
N TRP A 449 7.11 -31.35 -12.95
CA TRP A 449 6.47 -30.06 -12.75
C TRP A 449 4.97 -30.11 -13.03
N PHE A 450 4.20 -29.42 -12.20
CA PHE A 450 2.77 -29.18 -12.41
C PHE A 450 2.48 -27.68 -12.36
N VAL A 451 1.42 -27.26 -13.03
CA VAL A 451 1.03 -25.85 -13.08
C VAL A 451 0.32 -25.46 -11.78
N LEU A 452 0.80 -24.41 -11.13
CA LEU A 452 0.13 -23.72 -10.04
C LEU A 452 -0.80 -22.65 -10.60
N GLU A 453 -0.31 -21.84 -11.56
CA GLU A 453 -1.08 -20.80 -12.22
C GLU A 453 -0.60 -20.60 -13.66
N ASP A 454 -1.53 -20.43 -14.60
CA ASP A 454 -1.24 -20.15 -16.01
C ASP A 454 -1.79 -18.77 -16.41
N ARG A 455 -0.91 -17.81 -16.56
CA ARG A 455 -1.15 -16.45 -17.06
C ARG A 455 -0.57 -16.24 -18.47
N SER A 456 -0.26 -17.30 -19.20
CA SER A 456 0.36 -17.23 -20.53
C SER A 456 -0.46 -16.47 -21.57
N SER A 457 -1.77 -16.36 -21.36
CA SER A 457 -2.72 -15.61 -22.22
C SER A 457 -3.26 -14.34 -21.55
N SER A 458 -2.73 -13.91 -20.40
CA SER A 458 -3.20 -12.71 -19.70
C SER A 458 -3.03 -11.45 -20.55
N ASP A 459 -4.04 -10.59 -20.52
CA ASP A 459 -4.00 -9.25 -21.12
C ASP A 459 -4.00 -8.14 -20.04
N LYS A 460 -3.82 -8.51 -18.75
CA LYS A 460 -3.76 -7.57 -17.65
C LYS A 460 -2.34 -7.04 -17.46
N ASP A 461 -2.24 -5.74 -17.14
CA ASP A 461 -1.08 -5.13 -16.53
C ASP A 461 -1.17 -5.33 -15.02
N ALA A 462 -0.32 -6.19 -14.48
CA ALA A 462 -0.35 -6.67 -13.09
C ALA A 462 1.05 -6.55 -12.47
N PRO A 463 1.49 -5.32 -12.12
CA PRO A 463 2.85 -5.09 -11.61
C PRO A 463 3.10 -5.69 -10.22
N ASN A 464 2.04 -5.93 -9.46
CA ASN A 464 2.08 -6.54 -8.12
C ASN A 464 1.13 -7.74 -8.08
N ALA A 465 1.28 -8.64 -9.07
CA ALA A 465 0.36 -9.75 -9.33
C ALA A 465 0.15 -10.63 -8.10
N TYR A 466 -1.01 -10.53 -7.46
CA TYR A 466 -1.40 -11.43 -6.39
C TYR A 466 -2.23 -12.58 -6.95
N ILE A 467 -1.87 -13.81 -6.58
CA ILE A 467 -2.44 -15.05 -7.05
C ILE A 467 -2.86 -15.89 -5.85
N GLN A 468 -4.15 -16.02 -5.62
CA GLN A 468 -4.70 -16.99 -4.67
C GLN A 468 -5.00 -18.29 -5.43
N LEU A 469 -4.48 -19.41 -4.96
CA LEU A 469 -4.81 -20.72 -5.52
C LEU A 469 -6.23 -21.13 -5.09
N GLU A 470 -6.95 -21.84 -5.97
CA GLU A 470 -8.30 -22.37 -5.65
C GLU A 470 -8.25 -23.36 -4.47
N GLU A 471 -7.20 -24.18 -4.44
CA GLU A 471 -6.88 -25.11 -3.35
C GLU A 471 -5.37 -25.07 -3.08
N PRO A 472 -4.93 -25.27 -1.84
CA PRO A 472 -3.50 -25.34 -1.54
C PRO A 472 -2.84 -26.50 -2.31
N LYS A 473 -1.61 -26.30 -2.74
CA LYS A 473 -0.82 -27.29 -3.46
C LYS A 473 0.49 -27.56 -2.72
N ALA A 474 0.78 -28.83 -2.48
CA ALA A 474 2.06 -29.24 -1.92
C ALA A 474 3.18 -29.01 -2.94
N ALA A 475 4.20 -28.25 -2.57
CA ALA A 475 5.38 -28.01 -3.39
C ALA A 475 6.62 -27.79 -2.51
N ARG A 476 7.77 -28.22 -3.00
CA ARG A 476 9.09 -27.81 -2.49
C ARG A 476 9.72 -26.77 -3.42
N TYR A 477 9.55 -26.89 -4.71
CA TYR A 477 10.09 -25.96 -5.70
C TYR A 477 8.96 -25.15 -6.30
N VAL A 478 9.15 -23.84 -6.42
CA VAL A 478 8.25 -22.91 -7.09
C VAL A 478 9.01 -22.19 -8.19
N ARG A 479 8.56 -22.30 -9.44
CA ARG A 479 9.22 -21.73 -10.61
C ARG A 479 8.33 -20.76 -11.35
N TYR A 480 8.81 -19.54 -11.54
CA TYR A 480 8.27 -18.58 -12.50
C TYR A 480 8.91 -18.85 -13.86
N ARG A 481 8.08 -19.01 -14.90
CA ARG A 481 8.51 -19.08 -16.30
C ARG A 481 7.93 -17.94 -17.08
N ASN A 482 8.79 -17.07 -17.62
CA ASN A 482 8.36 -15.97 -18.47
C ASN A 482 7.77 -16.47 -19.79
N VAL A 483 6.73 -15.78 -20.28
CA VAL A 483 6.20 -15.93 -21.65
C VAL A 483 6.46 -14.63 -22.41
N SER A 484 6.08 -13.50 -21.84
CA SER A 484 6.41 -12.16 -22.35
C SER A 484 6.08 -11.08 -21.31
N VAL A 485 6.84 -10.01 -21.30
CA VAL A 485 6.55 -8.78 -20.58
C VAL A 485 6.50 -7.61 -21.56
N SER A 486 5.66 -6.62 -21.28
CA SER A 486 5.58 -5.40 -22.12
C SER A 486 6.72 -4.42 -21.85
N SER A 487 7.36 -4.50 -20.69
CA SER A 487 8.60 -3.78 -20.40
C SER A 487 9.75 -4.29 -21.29
N PRO A 488 10.72 -3.43 -21.68
CA PRO A 488 11.91 -3.86 -22.42
C PRO A 488 12.77 -4.85 -21.62
N TYR A 489 12.62 -4.87 -20.29
CA TYR A 489 13.38 -5.73 -19.39
C TYR A 489 12.47 -6.60 -18.54
N LEU A 490 12.89 -7.82 -18.26
CA LEU A 490 12.28 -8.66 -17.23
C LEU A 490 13.03 -8.40 -15.92
N ALA A 491 12.39 -7.66 -15.03
CA ALA A 491 12.90 -7.34 -13.71
C ALA A 491 11.84 -7.66 -12.65
N ILE A 492 12.21 -8.38 -11.60
CA ILE A 492 11.32 -8.79 -10.52
C ILE A 492 12.02 -8.48 -9.19
N SER A 493 11.37 -7.67 -8.33
CA SER A 493 11.88 -7.40 -6.98
C SER A 493 11.67 -8.60 -6.08
N ASP A 494 10.46 -9.17 -6.06
CA ASP A 494 10.16 -10.31 -5.20
C ASP A 494 9.16 -11.27 -5.82
N ILE A 495 9.35 -12.55 -5.50
CA ILE A 495 8.35 -13.62 -5.66
C ILE A 495 8.07 -14.16 -4.27
N ARG A 496 7.01 -13.68 -3.69
CA ARG A 496 6.58 -14.02 -2.34
C ARG A 496 5.63 -15.22 -2.41
N VAL A 497 6.02 -16.32 -1.80
CA VAL A 497 5.22 -17.56 -1.76
C VAL A 497 4.62 -17.69 -0.36
N PHE A 498 3.30 -17.72 -0.28
CA PHE A 498 2.57 -17.76 0.99
C PHE A 498 1.90 -19.11 1.21
N GLY A 499 1.93 -19.58 2.45
CA GLY A 499 1.31 -20.84 2.77
C GLY A 499 1.59 -21.34 4.18
N LYS A 500 1.74 -22.66 4.31
CA LYS A 500 2.02 -23.33 5.58
C LYS A 500 3.12 -24.35 5.41
N GLY A 501 4.21 -24.17 6.12
CA GLY A 501 5.23 -25.20 6.31
C GLY A 501 4.71 -26.32 7.24
N HIS A 502 5.39 -27.45 7.20
CA HIS A 502 5.04 -28.64 8.00
C HIS A 502 5.97 -28.86 9.18
N GLY A 503 6.86 -27.90 9.47
CA GLY A 503 7.79 -27.94 10.58
C GLY A 503 7.19 -27.38 11.88
N GLU A 504 8.06 -27.08 12.83
CA GLU A 504 7.67 -26.52 14.13
C GLU A 504 7.58 -25.00 14.05
N VAL A 505 6.57 -24.43 14.73
CA VAL A 505 6.49 -22.99 14.97
C VAL A 505 7.57 -22.57 15.96
N PRO A 506 8.05 -21.30 15.94
CA PRO A 506 9.05 -20.83 16.87
C PRO A 506 8.56 -20.92 18.33
N ALA A 507 9.49 -21.08 19.25
CA ALA A 507 9.19 -20.97 20.67
C ALA A 507 8.82 -19.53 21.03
N GLN A 508 8.10 -19.37 22.16
CA GLN A 508 7.77 -18.06 22.73
C GLN A 508 9.06 -17.25 22.99
N VAL A 509 9.04 -15.97 22.60
CA VAL A 509 10.14 -15.02 22.85
C VAL A 509 10.35 -14.84 24.35
N GLN A 510 11.60 -14.92 24.79
CA GLN A 510 12.02 -14.72 26.16
C GLN A 510 12.99 -13.53 26.27
N GLY A 511 13.23 -13.05 27.49
CA GLY A 511 14.26 -12.04 27.76
C GLY A 511 13.95 -10.65 27.19
N LEU A 512 12.67 -10.36 26.82
CA LEU A 512 12.29 -9.04 26.33
C LEU A 512 12.61 -7.98 27.39
N CYS A 513 13.41 -7.01 27.01
CA CYS A 513 13.75 -5.85 27.83
C CYS A 513 13.69 -4.55 27.02
N ALA A 514 13.46 -3.44 27.72
CA ALA A 514 13.30 -2.12 27.14
C ALA A 514 14.09 -1.08 27.95
N GLU A 515 14.80 -0.21 27.23
CA GLU A 515 15.51 0.92 27.81
C GLU A 515 15.03 2.22 27.13
N ARG A 516 14.23 3.02 27.85
CA ARG A 516 13.73 4.30 27.32
C ARG A 516 14.84 5.34 27.37
N HIS A 517 15.00 6.10 26.27
CA HIS A 517 15.98 7.19 26.21
C HIS A 517 15.49 8.44 26.96
N ASP A 518 16.43 9.27 27.42
CA ASP A 518 16.14 10.54 28.10
C ASP A 518 15.27 11.51 27.28
N ASN A 519 15.23 11.34 25.94
CA ASN A 519 14.38 12.14 25.07
C ASN A 519 12.88 11.82 25.19
N GLY A 520 12.51 10.78 25.93
CA GLY A 520 11.14 10.31 26.14
C GLY A 520 10.43 9.75 24.91
N LYS A 521 11.04 9.81 23.72
CA LYS A 521 10.46 9.42 22.42
C LYS A 521 11.07 8.16 21.82
N SER A 522 12.17 7.68 22.37
CA SER A 522 12.89 6.52 21.85
C SER A 522 13.04 5.44 22.93
N VAL A 523 13.02 4.19 22.50
CA VAL A 523 13.29 3.04 23.35
C VAL A 523 14.13 2.01 22.58
N ASN A 524 15.14 1.45 23.22
CA ASN A 524 15.84 0.28 22.74
C ASN A 524 15.13 -0.96 23.28
N LEU A 525 14.72 -1.84 22.38
CA LEU A 525 14.15 -3.14 22.68
C LEU A 525 15.17 -4.22 22.34
N LYS A 526 15.23 -5.25 23.15
CA LYS A 526 16.06 -6.43 22.92
C LYS A 526 15.40 -7.66 23.55
N TRP A 527 15.56 -8.80 22.89
CA TRP A 527 15.07 -10.10 23.35
C TRP A 527 16.05 -11.22 23.01
N ASP A 528 15.82 -12.41 23.58
CA ASP A 528 16.62 -13.57 23.24
C ASP A 528 16.29 -14.07 21.83
N ALA A 529 17.31 -14.34 21.02
CA ALA A 529 17.10 -14.90 19.70
C ALA A 529 16.44 -16.29 19.79
N VAL A 530 15.36 -16.50 19.04
CA VAL A 530 14.62 -17.76 19.02
C VAL A 530 15.14 -18.65 17.89
N PRO A 531 15.65 -19.85 18.19
CA PRO A 531 16.12 -20.77 17.16
C PRO A 531 15.02 -21.11 16.15
N GLY A 532 15.31 -21.01 14.85
CA GLY A 532 14.38 -21.30 13.76
C GLY A 532 13.34 -20.20 13.49
N ALA A 533 13.41 -19.05 14.16
CA ALA A 533 12.67 -17.87 13.75
C ALA A 533 13.26 -17.26 12.47
N GLN A 534 12.40 -16.85 11.53
CA GLN A 534 12.75 -16.04 10.36
C GLN A 534 12.65 -14.54 10.68
N GLY A 535 11.87 -14.20 11.70
CA GLY A 535 11.69 -12.82 12.09
C GLY A 535 10.82 -12.67 13.33
N TYR A 536 10.55 -11.42 13.66
CA TYR A 536 9.80 -11.03 14.84
C TYR A 536 8.81 -9.94 14.51
N ASN A 537 7.66 -9.97 15.17
CA ASN A 537 6.68 -8.90 15.14
C ASN A 537 6.65 -8.24 16.52
N VAL A 538 7.07 -6.98 16.56
CA VAL A 538 7.05 -6.15 17.77
C VAL A 538 5.74 -5.39 17.79
N ARG A 539 4.95 -5.53 18.85
CA ARG A 539 3.66 -4.87 19.04
C ARG A 539 3.74 -3.90 20.20
N TRP A 540 3.16 -2.72 20.06
CA TRP A 540 3.09 -1.76 21.16
C TRP A 540 1.81 -0.92 21.12
N GLY A 541 1.46 -0.36 22.25
CA GLY A 541 0.30 0.50 22.38
C GLY A 541 0.17 1.11 23.77
N ILE A 542 -0.97 1.72 24.03
CA ILE A 542 -1.21 2.57 25.22
C ILE A 542 -1.81 1.84 26.41
N SER A 543 -2.22 0.57 26.23
CA SER A 543 -2.62 -0.35 27.29
C SER A 543 -2.41 -1.79 26.81
N GLU A 544 -2.53 -2.77 27.72
CA GLU A 544 -2.31 -4.20 27.40
C GLU A 544 -3.28 -4.72 26.33
N ASP A 545 -4.47 -4.16 26.25
CA ASP A 545 -5.53 -4.50 25.29
C ASP A 545 -5.58 -3.58 24.06
N LYS A 546 -4.70 -2.56 23.98
CA LYS A 546 -4.63 -1.57 22.89
C LYS A 546 -3.22 -1.50 22.28
N LEU A 547 -2.72 -2.65 21.80
CA LEU A 547 -1.44 -2.77 21.12
C LEU A 547 -1.65 -2.57 19.59
N TYR A 548 -2.05 -1.37 19.19
CA TYR A 548 -2.49 -1.09 17.83
C TYR A 548 -1.36 -0.80 16.83
N SER A 549 -0.12 -0.70 17.28
CA SER A 549 1.04 -0.51 16.40
C SER A 549 1.89 -1.76 16.33
N SER A 550 2.50 -2.02 15.17
CA SER A 550 3.39 -3.16 14.97
C SER A 550 4.60 -2.81 14.09
N TRP A 551 5.68 -3.58 14.27
CA TRP A 551 6.87 -3.53 13.43
C TRP A 551 7.36 -4.94 13.13
N LEU A 552 7.31 -5.32 11.86
CA LEU A 552 7.80 -6.60 11.39
C LEU A 552 9.30 -6.49 11.07
N LEU A 553 10.10 -7.38 11.66
CA LEU A 553 11.56 -7.47 11.50
C LEU A 553 11.95 -8.84 10.96
N TYR A 554 12.95 -8.87 10.09
CA TYR A 554 13.63 -10.10 9.68
C TYR A 554 15.04 -10.12 10.27
N ASP A 555 15.52 -11.30 10.69
CA ASP A 555 16.89 -11.59 11.11
C ASP A 555 17.49 -10.75 12.26
N ASP A 556 16.68 -9.98 12.99
CA ASP A 556 17.18 -9.14 14.08
C ASP A 556 16.37 -9.39 15.36
N ASN A 557 17.03 -9.42 16.51
CA ASN A 557 16.44 -9.58 17.84
C ASN A 557 16.56 -8.32 18.72
N GLU A 558 16.72 -7.16 18.07
CA GLU A 558 16.71 -5.85 18.72
C GLU A 558 16.06 -4.79 17.83
N LEU A 559 15.45 -3.79 18.41
CA LEU A 559 14.79 -2.69 17.70
C LEU A 559 14.89 -1.39 18.49
N THR A 560 15.28 -0.31 17.85
CA THR A 560 15.13 1.03 18.42
C THR A 560 13.87 1.68 17.87
N LEU A 561 12.79 1.68 18.62
CA LEU A 561 11.61 2.50 18.33
C LEU A 561 11.91 3.97 18.65
N ARG A 562 11.52 4.87 17.74
CA ARG A 562 11.70 6.33 17.91
C ARG A 562 10.39 7.09 17.72
N CYS A 563 9.28 6.39 17.79
CA CYS A 563 7.93 6.88 17.48
C CYS A 563 7.07 7.18 18.71
N LEU A 564 7.62 7.09 19.93
CA LEU A 564 6.84 7.23 21.16
C LEU A 564 6.49 8.70 21.44
N VAL A 565 5.40 8.91 22.18
CA VAL A 565 4.98 10.22 22.69
C VAL A 565 5.61 10.46 24.05
N THR A 566 6.11 11.67 24.25
CA THR A 566 6.76 12.07 25.51
C THR A 566 5.76 12.02 26.67
N GLY A 567 6.14 11.36 27.77
CA GLY A 567 5.32 11.26 28.97
C GLY A 567 4.17 10.25 28.89
N GLN A 568 4.00 9.58 27.76
CA GLN A 568 3.01 8.52 27.62
C GLN A 568 3.60 7.17 28.05
N GLU A 569 2.79 6.37 28.72
CA GLU A 569 3.08 4.98 29.06
C GLU A 569 2.78 4.07 27.86
N TYR A 570 3.60 3.02 27.70
CA TYR A 570 3.42 2.03 26.65
C TYR A 570 3.52 0.61 27.16
N TYR A 571 2.84 -0.30 26.48
CA TYR A 571 2.88 -1.73 26.66
C TYR A 571 3.45 -2.37 25.40
N ILE A 572 4.36 -3.33 25.55
CA ILE A 572 5.12 -3.89 24.44
C ILE A 572 5.13 -5.42 24.55
N GLN A 573 4.92 -6.09 23.44
CA GLN A 573 5.03 -7.54 23.26
C GLN A 573 5.83 -7.84 22.00
N VAL A 574 6.41 -9.03 21.96
CA VAL A 574 7.12 -9.56 20.78
C VAL A 574 6.70 -11.00 20.54
N GLU A 575 6.46 -11.36 19.31
CA GLU A 575 6.28 -12.72 18.86
C GLU A 575 7.28 -13.06 17.77
N ALA A 576 7.69 -14.33 17.69
CA ALA A 576 8.55 -14.84 16.63
C ALA A 576 7.71 -15.54 15.57
N PHE A 577 8.15 -15.51 14.32
CA PHE A 577 7.49 -16.23 13.24
C PHE A 577 8.49 -16.95 12.33
N ASN A 578 7.98 -17.96 11.62
CA ASN A 578 8.67 -18.65 10.52
C ASN A 578 7.64 -19.19 9.50
N ALA A 579 8.11 -19.94 8.51
CA ALA A 579 7.27 -20.56 7.49
C ALA A 579 6.16 -21.48 8.04
N ASN A 580 6.26 -21.94 9.30
CA ASN A 580 5.33 -22.88 9.92
C ASN A 580 4.26 -22.17 10.78
N GLY A 581 4.48 -20.91 11.13
CA GLY A 581 3.52 -20.12 11.92
C GLY A 581 4.17 -19.11 12.86
N ILE A 582 3.36 -18.62 13.79
CA ILE A 582 3.66 -17.57 14.75
C ILE A 582 3.71 -18.17 16.16
N SER A 583 4.69 -17.78 16.94
CA SER A 583 4.84 -18.21 18.33
C SER A 583 3.73 -17.65 19.24
N GLN A 584 3.68 -18.10 20.48
CA GLN A 584 2.99 -17.35 21.51
C GLN A 584 3.74 -16.02 21.74
N VAL A 585 2.97 -14.95 22.05
CA VAL A 585 3.54 -13.64 22.39
C VAL A 585 4.39 -13.71 23.67
N SER A 586 5.42 -12.88 23.78
CA SER A 586 6.21 -12.72 25.00
C SER A 586 5.34 -12.26 26.18
N GLU A 587 5.90 -12.27 27.39
CA GLU A 587 5.33 -11.49 28.48
C GLU A 587 5.29 -10.00 28.08
N THR A 588 4.21 -9.30 28.50
CA THR A 588 4.05 -7.87 28.25
C THR A 588 5.00 -7.09 29.17
N ILE A 589 5.77 -6.19 28.59
CA ILE A 589 6.51 -5.20 29.38
C ILE A 589 5.81 -3.86 29.38
N ARG A 590 5.85 -3.19 30.53
CA ARG A 590 5.31 -1.85 30.72
C ARG A 590 6.47 -0.86 30.72
N LEU A 591 6.41 0.13 29.83
CA LEU A 591 7.39 1.18 29.65
C LEU A 591 6.82 2.51 30.17
N GLN A 592 7.41 3.05 31.23
CA GLN A 592 7.03 4.35 31.81
C GLN A 592 7.82 5.52 31.21
#